data_76a2ad507c3bc6f131b2248e36eba164
#
_entry.id   76a2ad507c3bc6f131b2248e36eba164
#
_cell.length_a   1.000
_cell.length_b   1.000
_cell.length_c   1.000
_cell.angle_alpha   90.00
_cell.angle_beta   90.00
_cell.angle_gamma   90.00
#
_symmetry.space_group_name_H-M   'P 1'
#
loop_
_entity.id
_entity.type
_entity.pdbx_description
1 polymer ?
#
loop_
_entity_poly.entity_id
_entity_poly.type
_entity_poly.pdbx_seq_one_letter_code
_entity_poly.pdbx_strand_id
1 'polypeptide(L)' 'MIIIMKATATTTDITDLKDRLESRGLRAVVMQGQEKTAVGVIGETRMHLPADQILALPSVESIR' A
#
# COMPACT_ATOMS: atom_id res chain seq x y z
N MET A 1 8.05 1.06 -6.17
CA MET A 1 6.74 0.38 -6.30
C MET A 1 5.64 1.25 -5.71
N ILE A 2 4.51 1.31 -6.37
CA ILE A 2 3.39 2.15 -5.94
C ILE A 2 2.14 1.29 -5.83
N ILE A 3 1.49 1.34 -4.67
CA ILE A 3 0.21 0.68 -4.43
C ILE A 3 -0.88 1.72 -4.59
N ILE A 4 -1.83 1.46 -5.48
CA ILE A 4 -2.99 2.34 -5.71
C ILE A 4 -4.14 1.82 -4.87
N MET A 5 -4.67 2.67 -4.00
CA MET A 5 -5.83 2.34 -3.17
C MET A 5 -7.12 2.65 -3.91
N LYS A 6 -8.17 1.90 -3.63
CA LYS A 6 -9.50 2.23 -4.15
C LYS A 6 -9.99 3.54 -3.57
N ALA A 7 -10.86 4.24 -4.30
CA ALA A 7 -11.44 5.50 -3.82
C ALA A 7 -12.21 5.32 -2.51
N THR A 8 -12.69 4.10 -2.24
CA THR A 8 -13.43 3.77 -1.01
C THR A 8 -12.52 3.43 0.18
N ALA A 9 -11.20 3.42 0.00
CA ALA A 9 -10.29 3.11 1.09
C ALA A 9 -10.39 4.14 2.21
N THR A 10 -10.46 3.66 3.43
CA THR A 10 -10.55 4.52 4.62
C THR A 10 -9.15 4.84 5.15
N THR A 11 -9.08 5.81 6.06
CA THR A 11 -7.83 6.12 6.76
C THR A 11 -7.28 4.90 7.49
N THR A 12 -8.17 4.11 8.09
CA THR A 12 -7.78 2.86 8.76
C THR A 12 -7.16 1.87 7.78
N ASP A 13 -7.76 1.72 6.59
CA ASP A 13 -7.22 0.83 5.56
C ASP A 13 -5.80 1.22 5.17
N ILE A 14 -5.57 2.53 5.01
CA ILE A 14 -4.27 3.07 4.62
C ILE A 14 -3.23 2.86 5.72
N THR A 15 -3.62 3.13 6.97
CA THR A 15 -2.75 2.94 8.13
C THR A 15 -2.38 1.47 8.31
N ASP A 16 -3.35 0.57 8.16
CA ASP A 16 -3.10 -0.87 8.27
C ASP A 16 -2.12 -1.35 7.19
N LEU A 17 -2.28 -0.87 5.96
CA LEU A 17 -1.36 -1.21 4.88
C LEU A 17 0.05 -0.70 5.18
N LYS A 18 0.16 0.53 5.63
CA LYS A 18 1.44 1.12 6.01
C LYS A 18 2.12 0.28 7.11
N ASP A 19 1.37 -0.10 8.13
CA ASP A 19 1.90 -0.91 9.23
C ASP A 19 2.38 -2.28 8.76
N ARG A 20 1.64 -2.90 7.83
CA ARG A 20 2.04 -4.19 7.24
C ARG A 20 3.37 -4.06 6.50
N LEU A 21 3.53 -2.99 5.72
CA LEU A 21 4.76 -2.76 4.96
C LEU A 21 5.94 -2.50 5.90
N GLU A 22 5.73 -1.67 6.90
CA GLU A 22 6.78 -1.31 7.86
C GLU A 22 7.20 -2.51 8.71
N SER A 23 6.28 -3.39 9.04
CA SER A 23 6.59 -4.60 9.79
C SER A 23 7.48 -5.56 9.00
N ARG A 24 7.57 -5.39 7.69
CA ARG A 24 8.45 -6.18 6.82
C ARG A 24 9.74 -5.45 6.47
N GLY A 25 10.05 -4.36 7.16
CA GLY A 25 11.24 -3.59 6.92
C GLY A 25 11.18 -2.66 5.72
N LEU A 26 9.99 -2.47 5.14
CA LEU A 26 9.79 -1.55 4.04
C LEU A 26 9.35 -0.19 4.55
N ARG A 27 9.60 0.84 3.75
CA ARG A 27 9.17 2.20 4.07
C ARG A 27 7.96 2.54 3.21
N ALA A 28 6.95 3.12 3.82
CA ALA A 28 5.72 3.51 3.12
C ALA A 28 5.56 5.03 3.14
N VAL A 29 5.28 5.60 1.96
CA VAL A 29 5.02 7.03 1.80
C VAL A 29 3.61 7.18 1.26
N VAL A 30 2.72 7.78 2.04
CA VAL A 30 1.33 7.97 1.66
C VAL A 30 1.21 9.26 0.84
N MET A 31 0.63 9.13 -0.36
CA MET A 31 0.40 10.24 -1.27
C MET A 31 -1.09 10.35 -1.51
N GLN A 32 -1.72 11.38 -0.93
CA GLN A 32 -3.17 11.58 -1.09
C GLN A 32 -3.45 12.38 -2.36
N GLY A 33 -4.27 11.82 -3.25
CA GLY A 33 -4.82 12.52 -4.40
C GLY A 33 -6.23 13.00 -4.12
N GLN A 34 -6.85 13.63 -5.12
CA GLN A 34 -8.22 14.11 -4.99
C GLN A 34 -9.23 12.96 -4.94
N GLU A 35 -8.99 11.91 -5.70
CA GLU A 35 -9.91 10.76 -5.80
C GLU A 35 -9.37 9.51 -5.13
N LYS A 36 -8.08 9.25 -5.28
CA LYS A 36 -7.45 8.03 -4.79
C LYS A 36 -6.18 8.36 -4.04
N THR A 37 -5.83 7.46 -3.12
CA THR A 37 -4.57 7.53 -2.40
C THR A 37 -3.61 6.52 -3.00
N ALA A 38 -2.35 6.90 -3.15
CA ALA A 38 -1.26 6.01 -3.52
C ALA A 38 -0.31 5.83 -2.34
N VAL A 39 0.27 4.65 -2.23
CA VAL A 39 1.29 4.37 -1.21
C VAL A 39 2.57 3.97 -1.92
N GLY A 40 3.58 4.84 -1.84
CA GLY A 40 4.91 4.54 -2.36
C GLY A 40 5.64 3.60 -1.43
N VAL A 41 6.22 2.53 -1.97
CA VAL A 41 6.95 1.54 -1.19
C VAL A 41 8.43 1.64 -1.53
N ILE A 42 9.25 1.86 -0.52
CA ILE A 42 10.68 2.01 -0.65
C ILE A 42 11.36 0.90 0.14
N GLY A 43 12.35 0.26 -0.47
CA GLY A 43 13.11 -0.81 0.14
C GLY A 43 13.25 -2.01 -0.79
N GLU A 44 13.67 -3.13 -0.24
CA GLU A 44 13.91 -4.36 -1.01
C GLU A 44 12.58 -5.08 -1.25
N THR A 45 11.81 -4.59 -2.22
CA THR A 45 10.44 -5.06 -2.45
C THR A 45 10.37 -6.48 -3.01
N ARG A 46 11.40 -6.94 -3.72
CA ARG A 46 11.40 -8.29 -4.31
C ARG A 46 11.30 -9.38 -3.26
N MET A 47 11.96 -9.19 -2.12
CA MET A 47 12.06 -10.21 -1.09
C MET A 47 11.06 -10.02 0.04
N HIS A 48 10.54 -8.80 0.22
CA HIS A 48 9.77 -8.45 1.41
C HIS A 48 8.32 -8.08 1.15
N LEU A 49 7.95 -7.78 -0.10
CA LEU A 49 6.58 -7.38 -0.43
C LEU A 49 5.71 -8.59 -0.74
N PRO A 50 4.69 -8.87 0.07
CA PRO A 50 3.73 -9.94 -0.20
C PRO A 50 2.66 -9.44 -1.20
N ALA A 51 3.05 -9.29 -2.47
CA ALA A 51 2.20 -8.65 -3.48
C ALA A 51 0.83 -9.31 -3.61
N ASP A 52 0.76 -10.65 -3.60
CA ASP A 52 -0.50 -11.38 -3.71
C ASP A 52 -1.42 -11.08 -2.54
N GLN A 53 -0.87 -10.99 -1.32
CA GLN A 53 -1.65 -10.68 -0.13
C GLN A 53 -2.16 -9.24 -0.16
N ILE A 54 -1.34 -8.32 -0.65
CA ILE A 54 -1.73 -6.91 -0.76
C ILE A 54 -2.82 -6.74 -1.81
N LEU A 55 -2.67 -7.37 -2.98
CA LEU A 55 -3.69 -7.32 -4.03
C LEU A 55 -5.01 -7.94 -3.60
N ALA A 56 -4.99 -8.87 -2.65
CA ALA A 56 -6.19 -9.49 -2.11
C ALA A 56 -6.95 -8.59 -1.13
N LEU A 57 -6.35 -7.51 -0.65
CA LEU A 57 -7.03 -6.60 0.27
C LEU A 57 -8.14 -5.83 -0.45
N PRO A 58 -9.34 -5.73 0.15
CA PRO A 58 -10.48 -5.07 -0.50
C PRO A 58 -10.23 -3.60 -0.83
N SER A 59 -9.35 -2.93 -0.10
CA SER A 59 -9.06 -1.51 -0.27
C SER A 59 -8.01 -1.23 -1.34
N VAL A 60 -7.34 -2.25 -1.86
CA VAL A 60 -6.27 -2.08 -2.85
C VAL A 60 -6.83 -2.28 -4.26
N GLU A 61 -6.54 -1.33 -5.15
CA GLU A 61 -6.94 -1.42 -6.54
C GLU A 61 -5.89 -2.11 -7.40
N SER A 62 -4.63 -1.68 -7.29
CA SER A 62 -3.56 -2.22 -8.12
C SER A 62 -2.19 -1.94 -7.50
N ILE A 63 -1.17 -2.61 -8.02
CA ILE A 63 0.24 -2.36 -7.69
C ILE A 63 0.96 -2.03 -9.00
N ARG A 64 1.74 -0.98 -8.97
CA ARG A 64 2.54 -0.54 -10.14
C ARG A 64 4.01 -0.51 -9.80
#